data_30449a459eb32032fcdbcea655a34028
#
_entry.id   30449a459eb32032fcdbcea655a34028
#
_cell.length_a   1.000
_cell.length_b   1.000
_cell.length_c   1.000
_cell.angle_alpha   90.00
_cell.angle_beta   90.00
_cell.angle_gamma   90.00
#
_symmetry.space_group_name_H-M   'P 1'
#
loop_
_entity.id
_entity.type
_entity.pdbx_description
1 polymer ?
#
loop_
_entity_poly.entity_id
_entity_poly.type
_entity_poly.pdbx_seq_one_letter_code
_entity_poly.pdbx_strand_id
1 'polypeptide(L)'
;MLALDCSAQIERAAQSVFTLTTFKKDGSILASSHGVFVGAEGEAISTWSSFSGADHAIVVDARGTEMQVMSIIGASEIYDVCKFRVKGSTKAASIAKVPSAKGDKVWIMGYSLRTPQIDQRSVQSTEKFMDKYTYYIFSSTAPENKLSCPFVNSKGEVIGLLQHSKSGEQVFSTDANYINDFQVKNGLAINDPLLRQTSIPVEYPKDQEQASVMLTLARNQNDSIKYLKYIDAYMQNFPAAVEGYTAKAECQLLENDFSGAAATMEAALDKATKKDEVHSAYAKLIYQKEILKSNQPYAAWSLEKALAEAEAAYRENPLPFYLHQQAQIIFARQDYQKAYDIFIGLTKTNLRNGELFYEAAQCKTQMKAPHTEIVALLDSAIAASPQPLNAVGAPYVLARGSEYFNAGEFRKAVTDFNQYDSLMQGRPISSEFYYTREKAEMQIRQYQQALNDINRAILLDRDNPTLWAEKASLHLRFNQLEDAIKSATVCTQLEPNYADGYILLGVAQMAKKNKSEGEKALLKAKELGDLRADEYLKKYK
;
A
#
# COMPACT_ATOMS: atom_id res chain seq x y z
N MET A 1 -45.17 -45.23 -2.00
CA MET A 1 -44.20 -44.65 -1.04
C MET A 1 -43.01 -43.99 -1.71
N LEU A 2 -42.24 -44.66 -2.57
CA LEU A 2 -41.01 -44.09 -3.18
C LEU A 2 -41.21 -42.79 -4.01
N ALA A 3 -42.34 -42.66 -4.75
CA ALA A 3 -42.60 -41.46 -5.56
C ALA A 3 -43.00 -40.23 -4.74
N LEU A 4 -43.69 -40.43 -3.61
CA LEU A 4 -44.06 -39.34 -2.68
C LEU A 4 -42.82 -38.84 -1.91
N ASP A 5 -41.88 -39.70 -1.61
CA ASP A 5 -40.62 -39.36 -0.93
C ASP A 5 -39.68 -38.56 -1.83
N CYS A 6 -39.61 -38.90 -3.12
CA CYS A 6 -38.84 -38.17 -4.13
C CYS A 6 -39.37 -36.74 -4.31
N SER A 7 -40.70 -36.54 -4.42
CA SER A 7 -41.28 -35.18 -4.56
C SER A 7 -40.95 -34.30 -3.34
N ALA A 8 -41.10 -34.82 -2.14
CA ALA A 8 -40.79 -34.06 -0.92
C ALA A 8 -39.32 -33.67 -0.80
N GLN A 9 -38.37 -34.50 -1.27
CA GLN A 9 -36.95 -34.20 -1.24
C GLN A 9 -36.58 -33.13 -2.28
N ILE A 10 -37.19 -33.19 -3.48
CA ILE A 10 -37.02 -32.19 -4.54
C ILE A 10 -37.57 -30.82 -4.09
N GLU A 11 -38.76 -30.79 -3.49
CA GLU A 11 -39.34 -29.57 -2.94
C GLU A 11 -38.51 -28.97 -1.78
N ARG A 12 -37.91 -29.83 -0.96
CA ARG A 12 -36.99 -29.39 0.10
C ARG A 12 -35.72 -28.76 -0.51
N ALA A 13 -35.16 -29.36 -1.54
CA ALA A 13 -33.97 -28.82 -2.23
C ALA A 13 -34.27 -27.50 -2.94
N ALA A 14 -35.49 -27.29 -3.45
CA ALA A 14 -35.92 -26.01 -4.03
C ALA A 14 -35.82 -24.84 -3.03
N GLN A 15 -35.94 -25.09 -1.72
CA GLN A 15 -35.78 -24.05 -0.69
C GLN A 15 -34.35 -23.55 -0.52
N SER A 16 -33.37 -24.25 -1.10
CA SER A 16 -31.96 -23.87 -1.08
C SER A 16 -31.55 -23.05 -2.29
N VAL A 17 -32.44 -22.87 -3.26
CA VAL A 17 -32.21 -22.09 -4.49
C VAL A 17 -32.47 -20.62 -4.22
N PHE A 18 -31.67 -19.75 -4.84
CA PHE A 18 -31.81 -18.31 -4.76
C PHE A 18 -31.70 -17.66 -6.14
N THR A 19 -32.12 -16.40 -6.24
CA THR A 19 -31.78 -15.52 -7.36
C THR A 19 -30.60 -14.65 -6.98
N LEU A 20 -29.62 -14.53 -7.87
CA LEU A 20 -28.44 -13.69 -7.73
C LEU A 20 -28.58 -12.47 -8.63
N THR A 21 -28.32 -11.27 -8.09
CA THR A 21 -28.17 -10.04 -8.87
C THR A 21 -26.82 -9.42 -8.54
N THR A 22 -26.04 -9.15 -9.57
CA THR A 22 -24.74 -8.47 -9.45
C THR A 22 -24.84 -7.07 -10.04
N PHE A 23 -24.08 -6.13 -9.49
CA PHE A 23 -24.13 -4.72 -9.82
C PHE A 23 -22.77 -4.18 -10.20
N LYS A 24 -22.77 -3.20 -11.11
CA LYS A 24 -21.60 -2.37 -11.43
C LYS A 24 -21.39 -1.30 -10.36
N LYS A 25 -20.26 -0.63 -10.42
CA LYS A 25 -19.90 0.47 -9.50
C LYS A 25 -20.90 1.65 -9.52
N ASP A 26 -21.57 1.87 -10.63
CA ASP A 26 -22.62 2.90 -10.79
C ASP A 26 -23.99 2.49 -10.25
N GLY A 27 -24.09 1.28 -9.68
CA GLY A 27 -25.34 0.71 -9.16
C GLY A 27 -26.24 0.07 -10.22
N SER A 28 -25.87 0.10 -11.50
CA SER A 28 -26.63 -0.61 -12.55
C SER A 28 -26.46 -2.12 -12.43
N ILE A 29 -27.47 -2.87 -12.83
CA ILE A 29 -27.43 -4.34 -12.85
C ILE A 29 -26.39 -4.78 -13.88
N LEU A 30 -25.47 -5.63 -13.46
CA LEU A 30 -24.50 -6.29 -14.33
C LEU A 30 -25.06 -7.59 -14.89
N ALA A 31 -25.57 -8.46 -14.02
CA ALA A 31 -26.13 -9.75 -14.39
C ALA A 31 -27.21 -10.19 -13.38
N SER A 32 -28.10 -11.07 -13.86
CA SER A 32 -29.08 -11.75 -13.02
C SER A 32 -29.05 -13.25 -13.34
N SER A 33 -28.94 -14.08 -12.33
CA SER A 33 -28.82 -15.54 -12.48
C SER A 33 -29.41 -16.25 -11.26
N HIS A 34 -29.27 -17.56 -11.19
CA HIS A 34 -29.65 -18.37 -10.04
C HIS A 34 -28.42 -18.97 -9.36
N GLY A 35 -28.63 -19.61 -8.25
CA GLY A 35 -27.64 -20.39 -7.55
C GLY A 35 -28.27 -21.24 -6.45
N VAL A 36 -27.41 -21.93 -5.71
CA VAL A 36 -27.85 -22.78 -4.62
C VAL A 36 -26.94 -22.65 -3.40
N PHE A 37 -27.53 -22.60 -2.23
CA PHE A 37 -26.78 -22.67 -0.96
C PHE A 37 -26.29 -24.09 -0.72
N VAL A 38 -25.00 -24.20 -0.40
CA VAL A 38 -24.29 -25.49 -0.21
C VAL A 38 -23.69 -25.64 1.19
N GLY A 39 -23.78 -24.61 2.01
CA GLY A 39 -23.37 -24.62 3.43
C GLY A 39 -24.31 -23.79 4.29
N ALA A 40 -24.48 -24.19 5.55
CA ALA A 40 -25.39 -23.51 6.50
C ALA A 40 -24.89 -22.12 6.93
N GLU A 41 -23.59 -21.86 6.77
CA GLU A 41 -22.94 -20.60 7.14
C GLU A 41 -22.83 -19.63 5.95
N GLY A 42 -23.76 -19.68 5.00
CA GLY A 42 -23.82 -18.78 3.88
C GLY A 42 -23.02 -19.21 2.64
N GLU A 43 -22.43 -20.40 2.62
CA GLU A 43 -21.73 -20.88 1.42
C GLU A 43 -22.70 -21.15 0.29
N ALA A 44 -22.39 -20.62 -0.90
CA ALA A 44 -23.24 -20.65 -2.05
C ALA A 44 -22.42 -20.85 -3.34
N ILE A 45 -23.09 -21.33 -4.39
CA ILE A 45 -22.52 -21.46 -5.74
C ILE A 45 -23.43 -20.86 -6.79
N SER A 46 -22.82 -20.22 -7.79
CA SER A 46 -23.45 -19.73 -9.02
C SER A 46 -22.42 -19.71 -10.15
N THR A 47 -22.72 -19.09 -11.28
CA THR A 47 -21.76 -18.94 -12.39
C THR A 47 -20.76 -17.83 -12.11
N TRP A 48 -19.51 -18.03 -12.52
CA TRP A 48 -18.47 -16.99 -12.43
C TRP A 48 -18.76 -15.80 -13.36
N SER A 49 -19.29 -16.04 -14.55
CA SER A 49 -19.65 -14.99 -15.52
C SER A 49 -20.55 -13.89 -14.92
N SER A 50 -21.38 -14.23 -13.94
CA SER A 50 -22.20 -13.25 -13.22
C SER A 50 -21.38 -12.33 -12.29
N PHE A 51 -20.18 -12.73 -11.86
CA PHE A 51 -19.35 -12.00 -10.91
C PHE A 51 -18.23 -11.19 -11.58
N SER A 52 -17.81 -11.58 -12.77
CA SER A 52 -16.76 -10.87 -13.52
C SER A 52 -17.21 -9.42 -13.83
N GLY A 53 -16.48 -8.44 -13.31
CA GLY A 53 -16.82 -7.02 -13.39
C GLY A 53 -17.81 -6.50 -12.33
N ALA A 54 -18.27 -7.35 -11.40
CA ALA A 54 -19.18 -6.92 -10.34
C ALA A 54 -18.50 -6.08 -9.27
N ASP A 55 -19.15 -5.01 -8.84
CA ASP A 55 -18.75 -4.25 -7.65
C ASP A 55 -19.28 -4.89 -6.37
N HIS A 56 -20.55 -5.26 -6.38
CA HIS A 56 -21.21 -5.96 -5.29
C HIS A 56 -22.32 -6.87 -5.83
N ALA A 57 -22.86 -7.74 -4.97
CA ALA A 57 -23.91 -8.66 -5.32
C ALA A 57 -24.84 -8.92 -4.15
N ILE A 58 -26.11 -9.24 -4.48
CA ILE A 58 -27.12 -9.69 -3.52
C ILE A 58 -27.73 -11.00 -3.99
N VAL A 59 -28.19 -11.79 -3.05
CA VAL A 59 -29.02 -12.97 -3.33
C VAL A 59 -30.37 -12.80 -2.64
N VAL A 60 -31.41 -13.32 -3.27
CA VAL A 60 -32.76 -13.37 -2.69
C VAL A 60 -33.15 -14.84 -2.55
N ASP A 61 -33.39 -15.30 -1.31
CA ASP A 61 -33.73 -16.69 -1.01
C ASP A 61 -35.17 -17.04 -1.44
N ALA A 62 -35.52 -18.30 -1.34
CA ALA A 62 -36.86 -18.82 -1.66
C ALA A 62 -38.01 -18.15 -0.86
N ARG A 63 -37.71 -17.50 0.24
CA ARG A 63 -38.69 -16.76 1.08
C ARG A 63 -38.78 -15.28 0.73
N GLY A 64 -37.88 -14.81 -0.14
CA GLY A 64 -37.75 -13.40 -0.50
C GLY A 64 -36.84 -12.61 0.45
N THR A 65 -36.01 -13.29 1.25
CA THR A 65 -35.03 -12.64 2.12
C THR A 65 -33.82 -12.25 1.30
N GLU A 66 -33.46 -10.97 1.34
CA GLU A 66 -32.27 -10.43 0.69
C GLU A 66 -31.04 -10.62 1.59
N MET A 67 -29.92 -11.09 1.00
CA MET A 67 -28.65 -11.26 1.68
C MET A 67 -27.52 -10.73 0.79
N GLN A 68 -26.57 -10.01 1.39
CA GLN A 68 -25.38 -9.52 0.70
C GLN A 68 -24.36 -10.64 0.47
N VAL A 69 -23.70 -10.62 -0.70
CA VAL A 69 -22.49 -11.41 -0.94
C VAL A 69 -21.32 -10.73 -0.26
N MET A 70 -20.67 -11.47 0.64
CA MET A 70 -19.58 -10.96 1.49
C MET A 70 -18.21 -11.18 0.87
N SER A 71 -17.99 -12.36 0.28
CA SER A 71 -16.67 -12.77 -0.21
C SER A 71 -16.76 -13.84 -1.29
N ILE A 72 -15.75 -13.89 -2.14
CA ILE A 72 -15.52 -14.98 -3.10
C ILE A 72 -14.55 -15.99 -2.48
N ILE A 73 -14.92 -17.26 -2.47
CA ILE A 73 -14.09 -18.36 -1.94
C ILE A 73 -13.20 -18.93 -3.05
N GLY A 74 -13.71 -18.98 -4.28
CA GLY A 74 -12.98 -19.44 -5.45
C GLY A 74 -13.87 -19.49 -6.68
N ALA A 75 -13.23 -19.53 -7.85
CA ALA A 75 -13.93 -19.53 -9.13
C ALA A 75 -13.16 -20.31 -10.20
N SER A 76 -13.86 -20.65 -11.26
CA SER A 76 -13.29 -21.19 -12.51
C SER A 76 -13.99 -20.53 -13.68
N GLU A 77 -13.20 -19.89 -14.55
CA GLU A 77 -13.71 -19.32 -15.80
C GLU A 77 -14.02 -20.41 -16.83
N ILE A 78 -13.18 -21.46 -16.87
CA ILE A 78 -13.34 -22.56 -17.84
C ILE A 78 -14.65 -23.32 -17.62
N TYR A 79 -15.01 -23.58 -16.37
CA TYR A 79 -16.21 -24.31 -16.00
C TYR A 79 -17.34 -23.41 -15.52
N ASP A 80 -17.17 -22.09 -15.65
CA ASP A 80 -18.11 -21.03 -15.27
C ASP A 80 -18.80 -21.29 -13.93
N VAL A 81 -18.04 -21.51 -12.89
CA VAL A 81 -18.53 -21.73 -11.52
C VAL A 81 -17.83 -20.82 -10.53
N CYS A 82 -18.58 -20.29 -9.59
CA CYS A 82 -18.10 -19.46 -8.48
C CYS A 82 -18.67 -19.99 -7.17
N LYS A 83 -17.79 -20.18 -6.18
CA LYS A 83 -18.15 -20.42 -4.79
C LYS A 83 -17.94 -19.13 -3.99
N PHE A 84 -18.93 -18.72 -3.23
CA PHE A 84 -18.92 -17.46 -2.49
C PHE A 84 -19.67 -17.59 -1.17
N ARG A 85 -19.59 -16.57 -0.32
CA ARG A 85 -20.29 -16.50 0.96
C ARG A 85 -21.25 -15.32 1.00
N VAL A 86 -22.45 -15.58 1.52
CA VAL A 86 -23.44 -14.54 1.83
C VAL A 86 -23.49 -14.27 3.33
N LYS A 87 -24.04 -13.14 3.72
CA LYS A 87 -24.23 -12.75 5.11
C LYS A 87 -25.40 -13.51 5.74
N GLY A 88 -25.12 -14.28 6.79
CA GLY A 88 -26.15 -14.96 7.58
C GLY A 88 -26.22 -16.48 7.35
N SER A 89 -27.17 -17.14 8.02
CA SER A 89 -27.38 -18.57 7.90
C SER A 89 -28.32 -18.92 6.75
N THR A 90 -28.06 -20.04 6.10
CA THR A 90 -28.77 -20.46 4.89
C THR A 90 -29.30 -21.88 5.00
N LYS A 91 -30.34 -22.19 4.21
CA LYS A 91 -30.80 -23.56 4.03
C LYS A 91 -30.01 -24.21 2.91
N ALA A 92 -29.00 -25.01 3.26
CA ALA A 92 -28.13 -25.66 2.30
C ALA A 92 -28.75 -26.94 1.73
N ALA A 93 -28.57 -27.15 0.43
CA ALA A 93 -28.78 -28.45 -0.21
C ALA A 93 -27.50 -29.29 -0.07
N SER A 94 -27.67 -30.62 0.05
CA SER A 94 -26.54 -31.54 -0.01
C SER A 94 -26.02 -31.68 -1.44
N ILE A 95 -24.69 -31.82 -1.60
CA ILE A 95 -24.08 -32.14 -2.87
C ILE A 95 -24.04 -33.67 -3.03
N ALA A 96 -24.41 -34.15 -4.22
CA ALA A 96 -24.40 -35.56 -4.54
C ALA A 96 -22.96 -36.13 -4.49
N LYS A 97 -22.72 -37.10 -3.63
CA LYS A 97 -21.42 -37.79 -3.53
C LYS A 97 -21.15 -38.74 -4.68
N VAL A 98 -22.21 -39.28 -5.27
CA VAL A 98 -22.16 -40.21 -6.39
C VAL A 98 -22.71 -39.51 -7.63
N PRO A 99 -21.96 -39.44 -8.72
CA PRO A 99 -22.44 -38.85 -9.97
C PRO A 99 -23.65 -39.59 -10.53
N SER A 100 -24.57 -38.83 -11.14
CA SER A 100 -25.68 -39.38 -11.90
C SER A 100 -25.16 -40.01 -13.20
N ALA A 101 -25.76 -41.16 -13.60
CA ALA A 101 -25.40 -41.88 -14.80
C ALA A 101 -26.29 -41.49 -15.99
N LYS A 102 -25.88 -41.91 -17.20
CA LYS A 102 -26.71 -41.77 -18.39
C LYS A 102 -28.08 -42.42 -18.19
N GLY A 103 -29.13 -41.67 -18.51
CA GLY A 103 -30.53 -42.08 -18.36
C GLY A 103 -31.16 -41.70 -17.01
N ASP A 104 -30.36 -41.29 -16.00
CA ASP A 104 -30.91 -40.87 -14.70
C ASP A 104 -31.77 -39.62 -14.87
N LYS A 105 -32.87 -39.61 -14.11
CA LYS A 105 -33.74 -38.46 -14.01
C LYS A 105 -33.17 -37.43 -13.04
N VAL A 106 -33.17 -36.18 -13.46
CA VAL A 106 -32.70 -35.04 -12.69
C VAL A 106 -33.70 -33.88 -12.86
N TRP A 107 -33.69 -32.92 -11.94
CA TRP A 107 -34.59 -31.79 -11.96
C TRP A 107 -33.81 -30.49 -11.92
N ILE A 108 -34.17 -29.58 -12.86
CA ILE A 108 -33.69 -28.19 -12.86
C ILE A 108 -34.60 -27.41 -11.90
N MET A 109 -33.99 -26.65 -10.99
CA MET A 109 -34.73 -25.84 -10.03
C MET A 109 -34.41 -24.36 -10.19
N GLY A 110 -35.44 -23.56 -10.43
CA GLY A 110 -35.40 -22.11 -10.48
C GLY A 110 -36.56 -21.49 -9.74
N TYR A 111 -36.59 -20.17 -9.70
CA TYR A 111 -37.73 -19.41 -9.16
C TYR A 111 -38.18 -18.38 -10.16
N SER A 112 -39.50 -18.21 -10.23
CA SER A 112 -40.15 -17.05 -10.81
C SER A 112 -40.90 -16.33 -9.68
N LEU A 113 -40.38 -15.19 -9.26
CA LEU A 113 -40.77 -14.53 -8.02
C LEU A 113 -40.59 -15.49 -6.83
N ARG A 114 -41.67 -15.89 -6.15
CA ARG A 114 -41.65 -16.82 -4.99
C ARG A 114 -42.14 -18.22 -5.34
N THR A 115 -42.39 -18.49 -6.62
CA THR A 115 -42.91 -19.79 -7.07
C THR A 115 -41.78 -20.63 -7.63
N PRO A 116 -41.51 -21.82 -7.04
CA PRO A 116 -40.50 -22.72 -7.59
C PRO A 116 -40.89 -23.22 -8.98
N GLN A 117 -39.92 -23.22 -9.89
CA GLN A 117 -40.06 -23.74 -11.25
C GLN A 117 -39.18 -25.00 -11.35
N ILE A 118 -39.82 -26.15 -11.39
CA ILE A 118 -39.13 -27.46 -11.34
C ILE A 118 -39.41 -28.20 -12.64
N ASP A 119 -38.35 -28.45 -13.43
CA ASP A 119 -38.45 -29.15 -14.72
C ASP A 119 -37.61 -30.45 -14.68
N GLN A 120 -38.23 -31.57 -15.03
CA GLN A 120 -37.54 -32.84 -15.12
C GLN A 120 -36.72 -32.96 -16.42
N ARG A 121 -35.54 -33.49 -16.35
CA ARG A 121 -34.62 -33.80 -17.45
C ARG A 121 -34.03 -35.22 -17.25
N SER A 122 -33.35 -35.72 -18.29
CA SER A 122 -32.55 -36.95 -18.20
C SER A 122 -31.12 -36.67 -18.65
N VAL A 123 -30.15 -37.29 -18.00
CA VAL A 123 -28.74 -37.21 -18.39
C VAL A 123 -28.57 -37.96 -19.72
N GLN A 124 -28.14 -37.29 -20.79
CA GLN A 124 -27.92 -37.86 -22.09
C GLN A 124 -26.58 -38.61 -22.17
N SER A 125 -25.53 -37.94 -21.70
CA SER A 125 -24.18 -38.52 -21.60
C SER A 125 -23.38 -37.82 -20.51
N THR A 126 -22.30 -38.45 -20.13
CA THR A 126 -21.34 -37.91 -19.16
C THR A 126 -19.94 -38.00 -19.69
N GLU A 127 -19.13 -37.00 -19.41
CA GLU A 127 -17.70 -36.96 -19.69
C GLU A 127 -16.91 -36.77 -18.38
N LYS A 128 -15.62 -37.05 -18.40
CA LYS A 128 -14.74 -36.78 -17.25
C LYS A 128 -13.93 -35.54 -17.51
N PHE A 129 -13.76 -34.70 -16.48
CA PHE A 129 -12.78 -33.61 -16.47
C PHE A 129 -11.91 -33.68 -15.22
N MET A 130 -10.66 -33.27 -15.35
CA MET A 130 -9.63 -33.36 -14.30
C MET A 130 -9.52 -34.79 -13.71
N ASP A 131 -9.81 -35.84 -14.53
CA ASP A 131 -9.82 -37.26 -14.14
C ASP A 131 -10.69 -37.65 -12.92
N LYS A 132 -11.31 -36.68 -12.29
CA LYS A 132 -12.02 -36.83 -11.00
C LYS A 132 -13.50 -36.50 -11.11
N TYR A 133 -13.84 -35.42 -11.81
CA TYR A 133 -15.18 -34.85 -11.85
C TYR A 133 -15.96 -35.27 -13.08
N THR A 134 -17.30 -35.17 -13.00
CA THR A 134 -18.22 -35.51 -14.06
C THR A 134 -18.74 -34.24 -14.74
N TYR A 135 -18.74 -34.25 -16.06
CA TYR A 135 -19.39 -33.24 -16.90
C TYR A 135 -20.62 -33.85 -17.51
N TYR A 136 -21.78 -33.24 -17.23
CA TYR A 136 -23.08 -33.76 -17.66
C TYR A 136 -23.53 -33.04 -18.92
N ILE A 137 -24.10 -33.80 -19.88
CA ILE A 137 -24.65 -33.31 -21.14
C ILE A 137 -26.13 -33.71 -21.21
N PHE A 138 -26.96 -32.73 -21.54
CA PHE A 138 -28.41 -32.89 -21.68
C PHE A 138 -28.84 -32.53 -23.10
N SER A 139 -29.78 -33.30 -23.68
CA SER A 139 -30.24 -33.16 -25.07
C SER A 139 -31.30 -32.10 -25.28
N SER A 140 -31.56 -31.27 -24.29
CA SER A 140 -32.65 -30.28 -24.36
C SER A 140 -32.15 -28.85 -24.12
N THR A 141 -32.72 -27.90 -24.84
CA THR A 141 -32.53 -26.48 -24.56
C THR A 141 -33.18 -26.12 -23.23
N ALA A 142 -32.69 -25.06 -22.59
CA ALA A 142 -33.32 -24.44 -21.44
C ALA A 142 -33.44 -22.94 -21.69
N PRO A 143 -34.48 -22.27 -21.20
CA PRO A 143 -34.62 -20.82 -21.30
C PRO A 143 -33.44 -20.09 -20.63
N GLU A 144 -33.02 -18.94 -21.19
CA GLU A 144 -31.90 -18.14 -20.64
C GLU A 144 -32.11 -17.72 -19.18
N ASN A 145 -33.37 -17.49 -18.78
CA ASN A 145 -33.71 -17.16 -17.40
C ASN A 145 -33.47 -18.30 -16.40
N LYS A 146 -33.05 -19.47 -16.85
CA LYS A 146 -32.62 -20.62 -15.99
C LYS A 146 -31.12 -20.77 -15.84
N LEU A 147 -30.34 -19.83 -16.33
CA LEU A 147 -28.88 -19.87 -16.16
C LEU A 147 -28.52 -20.01 -14.67
N SER A 148 -27.58 -20.92 -14.39
CA SER A 148 -27.11 -21.26 -13.03
C SER A 148 -28.16 -21.93 -12.12
N CYS A 149 -29.34 -22.29 -12.63
CA CYS A 149 -30.25 -23.14 -11.86
C CYS A 149 -29.58 -24.48 -11.53
N PRO A 150 -29.67 -24.96 -10.26
CA PRO A 150 -29.08 -26.25 -9.93
C PRO A 150 -29.86 -27.40 -10.56
N PHE A 151 -29.12 -28.42 -10.98
CA PHE A 151 -29.64 -29.76 -11.20
C PHE A 151 -29.57 -30.57 -9.91
N VAL A 152 -30.64 -31.26 -9.58
CA VAL A 152 -30.66 -32.20 -8.45
C VAL A 152 -31.05 -33.60 -8.89
N ASN A 153 -30.56 -34.61 -8.19
CA ASN A 153 -30.94 -36.00 -8.39
C ASN A 153 -32.27 -36.35 -7.67
N SER A 154 -32.73 -37.57 -7.77
CA SER A 154 -33.96 -38.05 -7.14
C SER A 154 -33.99 -37.99 -5.60
N LYS A 155 -32.83 -37.77 -4.97
CA LYS A 155 -32.70 -37.56 -3.52
C LYS A 155 -32.66 -36.08 -3.13
N GLY A 156 -32.83 -35.16 -4.08
CA GLY A 156 -32.72 -33.72 -3.84
C GLY A 156 -31.27 -33.24 -3.64
N GLU A 157 -30.27 -34.04 -3.99
CA GLU A 157 -28.85 -33.67 -3.89
C GLU A 157 -28.41 -32.94 -5.16
N VAL A 158 -27.68 -31.84 -5.01
CA VAL A 158 -27.17 -31.02 -6.13
C VAL A 158 -26.08 -31.80 -6.88
N ILE A 159 -26.24 -31.97 -8.19
CA ILE A 159 -25.23 -32.57 -9.07
C ILE A 159 -24.40 -31.53 -9.83
N GLY A 160 -24.93 -30.32 -10.04
CA GLY A 160 -24.23 -29.21 -10.71
C GLY A 160 -25.15 -28.05 -11.01
N LEU A 161 -24.65 -27.05 -11.74
CA LEU A 161 -25.37 -25.87 -12.18
C LEU A 161 -25.61 -25.90 -13.70
N LEU A 162 -26.75 -25.40 -14.15
CA LEU A 162 -27.07 -25.31 -15.56
C LEU A 162 -26.16 -24.29 -16.25
N GLN A 163 -25.51 -24.76 -17.32
CA GLN A 163 -24.68 -23.98 -18.22
C GLN A 163 -25.21 -24.11 -19.66
N HIS A 164 -25.17 -23.02 -20.42
CA HIS A 164 -25.59 -23.03 -21.83
C HIS A 164 -24.40 -23.26 -22.75
N SER A 165 -24.62 -23.99 -23.85
CA SER A 165 -23.66 -23.98 -24.94
C SER A 165 -23.71 -22.66 -25.70
N LYS A 166 -22.61 -22.29 -26.34
CA LYS A 166 -22.58 -21.11 -27.23
C LYS A 166 -23.50 -21.25 -28.45
N SER A 167 -23.83 -22.51 -28.86
CA SER A 167 -24.78 -22.78 -29.95
C SER A 167 -26.25 -22.81 -29.52
N GLY A 168 -26.54 -22.83 -28.21
CA GLY A 168 -27.90 -22.89 -27.68
C GLY A 168 -28.63 -24.22 -27.81
N GLU A 169 -28.03 -25.23 -28.45
CA GLU A 169 -28.69 -26.52 -28.74
C GLU A 169 -28.62 -27.54 -27.60
N GLN A 170 -27.67 -27.36 -26.69
CA GLN A 170 -27.43 -28.28 -25.56
C GLN A 170 -27.23 -27.50 -24.28
N VAL A 171 -27.57 -28.09 -23.17
CA VAL A 171 -27.22 -27.62 -21.83
C VAL A 171 -26.26 -28.58 -21.17
N PHE A 172 -25.41 -28.03 -20.35
CA PHE A 172 -24.34 -28.73 -19.65
C PHE A 172 -24.41 -28.48 -18.14
N SER A 173 -23.72 -29.30 -17.39
CA SER A 173 -23.52 -29.06 -15.96
C SER A 173 -22.19 -29.64 -15.51
N THR A 174 -21.40 -28.82 -14.85
CA THR A 174 -20.17 -29.24 -14.17
C THR A 174 -20.53 -29.86 -12.82
N ASP A 175 -19.88 -30.96 -12.46
CA ASP A 175 -20.06 -31.63 -11.16
C ASP A 175 -19.92 -30.64 -10.00
N ALA A 176 -20.94 -30.55 -9.16
CA ALA A 176 -20.94 -29.67 -8.00
C ALA A 176 -19.80 -29.97 -7.01
N ASN A 177 -19.30 -31.20 -6.96
CA ASN A 177 -18.15 -31.55 -6.11
C ASN A 177 -16.87 -30.81 -6.48
N TYR A 178 -16.75 -30.25 -7.70
CA TYR A 178 -15.61 -29.43 -8.10
C TYR A 178 -15.39 -28.22 -7.18
N ILE A 179 -16.44 -27.69 -6.58
CA ILE A 179 -16.32 -26.57 -5.64
C ILE A 179 -15.55 -26.90 -4.35
N ASN A 180 -15.34 -28.20 -4.04
CA ASN A 180 -14.55 -28.61 -2.88
C ASN A 180 -13.06 -28.30 -3.07
N ASP A 181 -12.60 -28.12 -4.33
CA ASP A 181 -11.25 -27.69 -4.63
C ASP A 181 -11.07 -26.17 -4.42
N PHE A 182 -12.17 -25.41 -4.31
CA PHE A 182 -12.14 -23.98 -4.02
C PHE A 182 -11.98 -23.75 -2.52
N GLN A 183 -10.77 -23.39 -2.14
CA GLN A 183 -10.42 -23.09 -0.76
C GLN A 183 -9.38 -21.97 -0.71
N VAL A 184 -9.60 -20.99 0.14
CA VAL A 184 -8.59 -19.97 0.44
C VAL A 184 -7.60 -20.53 1.45
N LYS A 185 -6.43 -20.96 0.97
CA LYS A 185 -5.41 -21.64 1.79
C LYS A 185 -4.48 -20.67 2.50
N ASN A 186 -4.19 -19.53 1.89
CA ASN A 186 -3.25 -18.53 2.41
C ASN A 186 -3.58 -17.12 1.91
N GLY A 187 -2.85 -16.13 2.45
CA GLY A 187 -3.06 -14.73 2.12
C GLY A 187 -2.74 -14.34 0.67
N LEU A 188 -1.98 -15.15 -0.08
CA LEU A 188 -1.64 -14.86 -1.47
C LEU A 188 -2.82 -15.04 -2.43
N ALA A 189 -3.92 -15.67 -2.00
CA ALA A 189 -5.13 -15.85 -2.80
C ALA A 189 -5.71 -14.52 -3.33
N ILE A 190 -5.47 -13.41 -2.65
CA ILE A 190 -5.84 -12.07 -3.11
C ILE A 190 -5.19 -11.66 -4.44
N ASN A 191 -4.09 -12.30 -4.82
CA ASN A 191 -3.36 -12.02 -6.05
C ASN A 191 -3.82 -12.88 -7.24
N ASP A 192 -4.83 -13.76 -7.04
CA ASP A 192 -5.41 -14.55 -8.14
C ASP A 192 -5.97 -13.60 -9.22
N PRO A 193 -5.46 -13.67 -10.47
CA PRO A 193 -5.90 -12.79 -11.55
C PRO A 193 -7.38 -12.93 -11.88
N LEU A 194 -7.96 -14.13 -11.71
CA LEU A 194 -9.38 -14.37 -11.94
C LEU A 194 -10.20 -13.64 -10.88
N LEU A 195 -9.91 -13.83 -9.61
CA LEU A 195 -10.66 -13.23 -8.50
C LEU A 195 -10.50 -11.71 -8.42
N ARG A 196 -9.48 -11.15 -9.06
CA ARG A 196 -9.27 -9.68 -9.18
C ARG A 196 -10.21 -9.02 -10.19
N GLN A 197 -10.93 -9.79 -11.01
CA GLN A 197 -11.91 -9.24 -11.97
C GLN A 197 -13.19 -8.71 -11.29
N THR A 198 -13.37 -8.93 -9.99
CA THR A 198 -14.49 -8.38 -9.21
C THR A 198 -14.01 -7.49 -8.07
N SER A 199 -14.83 -6.50 -7.67
CA SER A 199 -14.57 -5.70 -6.45
C SER A 199 -15.07 -6.38 -5.17
N ILE A 200 -15.70 -7.55 -5.26
CA ILE A 200 -16.07 -8.34 -4.08
C ILE A 200 -14.79 -8.94 -3.47
N PRO A 201 -14.54 -8.81 -2.16
CA PRO A 201 -13.33 -9.32 -1.53
C PRO A 201 -13.19 -10.85 -1.67
N VAL A 202 -11.95 -11.32 -1.77
CA VAL A 202 -11.65 -12.75 -1.57
C VAL A 202 -11.83 -13.08 -0.09
N GLU A 203 -12.40 -14.26 0.21
CA GLU A 203 -12.60 -14.69 1.59
C GLU A 203 -11.26 -14.82 2.33
N TYR A 204 -11.23 -14.46 3.60
CA TYR A 204 -10.03 -14.61 4.42
C TYR A 204 -9.73 -16.08 4.73
N PRO A 205 -8.44 -16.46 4.77
CA PRO A 205 -8.03 -17.72 5.39
C PRO A 205 -8.51 -17.79 6.84
N LYS A 206 -8.77 -19.00 7.34
CA LYS A 206 -9.15 -19.20 8.75
C LYS A 206 -8.00 -18.92 9.71
N ASP A 207 -6.78 -19.07 9.25
CA ASP A 207 -5.56 -18.76 10.00
C ASP A 207 -5.35 -17.25 10.05
N GLN A 208 -5.22 -16.70 11.27
CA GLN A 208 -5.10 -15.25 11.48
C GLN A 208 -3.81 -14.67 10.88
N GLU A 209 -2.69 -15.39 10.93
CA GLU A 209 -1.43 -14.90 10.36
C GLU A 209 -1.53 -14.75 8.86
N GLN A 210 -2.11 -15.75 8.18
CA GLN A 210 -2.37 -15.69 6.74
C GLN A 210 -3.40 -14.61 6.38
N ALA A 211 -4.39 -14.40 7.23
CA ALA A 211 -5.35 -13.30 7.05
C ALA A 211 -4.68 -11.92 7.19
N SER A 212 -3.75 -11.75 8.13
CA SER A 212 -2.97 -10.52 8.29
C SER A 212 -2.08 -10.24 7.07
N VAL A 213 -1.47 -11.29 6.48
CA VAL A 213 -0.76 -11.18 5.20
C VAL A 213 -1.70 -10.71 4.10
N MET A 214 -2.91 -11.27 4.00
CA MET A 214 -3.90 -10.84 2.99
C MET A 214 -4.31 -9.39 3.19
N LEU A 215 -4.54 -8.93 4.42
CA LEU A 215 -4.88 -7.54 4.74
C LEU A 215 -3.77 -6.58 4.31
N THR A 216 -2.51 -6.95 4.56
CA THR A 216 -1.32 -6.18 4.13
C THR A 216 -1.23 -6.09 2.61
N LEU A 217 -1.48 -7.19 1.90
CA LEU A 217 -1.48 -7.23 0.43
C LEU A 217 -2.65 -6.44 -0.16
N ALA A 218 -3.82 -6.43 0.50
CA ALA A 218 -4.96 -5.62 0.09
C ALA A 218 -4.64 -4.12 0.09
N ARG A 219 -3.91 -3.64 1.10
CA ARG A 219 -3.42 -2.25 1.19
C ARG A 219 -2.59 -1.85 -0.04
N ASN A 220 -1.77 -2.77 -0.54
CA ASN A 220 -0.85 -2.51 -1.67
C ASN A 220 -1.53 -2.53 -3.05
N GLN A 221 -2.83 -2.86 -3.13
CA GLN A 221 -3.56 -2.86 -4.41
C GLN A 221 -4.01 -1.47 -4.89
N ASN A 222 -3.76 -0.40 -4.11
CA ASN A 222 -4.13 1.00 -4.42
C ASN A 222 -5.63 1.21 -4.71
N ASP A 223 -6.50 0.36 -4.17
CA ASP A 223 -7.96 0.49 -4.22
C ASP A 223 -8.48 0.69 -2.79
N SER A 224 -8.67 1.95 -2.39
CA SER A 224 -9.07 2.32 -1.03
C SER A 224 -10.46 1.79 -0.67
N ILE A 225 -11.40 1.76 -1.62
CA ILE A 225 -12.76 1.26 -1.37
C ILE A 225 -12.73 -0.24 -1.10
N LYS A 226 -12.00 -0.99 -1.93
CA LYS A 226 -11.83 -2.44 -1.76
C LYS A 226 -11.07 -2.75 -0.48
N TYR A 227 -10.04 -1.94 -0.15
CA TYR A 227 -9.28 -2.10 1.10
C TYR A 227 -10.17 -1.94 2.33
N LEU A 228 -11.08 -0.96 2.37
CA LEU A 228 -12.04 -0.81 3.47
C LEU A 228 -12.95 -2.04 3.61
N LYS A 229 -13.41 -2.63 2.50
CA LYS A 229 -14.17 -3.89 2.53
C LYS A 229 -13.35 -5.04 3.17
N TYR A 230 -12.04 -5.12 2.86
CA TYR A 230 -11.14 -6.09 3.49
C TYR A 230 -10.95 -5.83 4.99
N ILE A 231 -10.77 -4.57 5.41
CA ILE A 231 -10.64 -4.20 6.82
C ILE A 231 -11.90 -4.64 7.59
N ASP A 232 -13.09 -4.29 7.10
CA ASP A 232 -14.35 -4.63 7.76
C ASP A 232 -14.54 -6.15 7.85
N ALA A 233 -14.23 -6.90 6.79
CA ALA A 233 -14.27 -8.35 6.80
C ALA A 233 -13.24 -8.95 7.77
N TYR A 234 -12.02 -8.40 7.85
CA TYR A 234 -11.01 -8.83 8.81
C TYR A 234 -11.47 -8.66 10.26
N MET A 235 -12.00 -7.47 10.58
CA MET A 235 -12.51 -7.18 11.93
C MET A 235 -13.71 -8.06 12.33
N GLN A 236 -14.52 -8.49 11.36
CA GLN A 236 -15.62 -9.43 11.60
C GLN A 236 -15.12 -10.84 11.86
N ASN A 237 -14.13 -11.31 11.12
CA ASN A 237 -13.57 -12.66 11.26
C ASN A 237 -12.63 -12.78 12.47
N PHE A 238 -11.92 -11.72 12.81
CA PHE A 238 -10.90 -11.67 13.86
C PHE A 238 -11.11 -10.46 14.80
N PRO A 239 -12.24 -10.40 15.54
CA PRO A 239 -12.58 -9.22 16.34
C PRO A 239 -11.64 -8.95 17.52
N ALA A 240 -10.83 -9.93 17.90
CA ALA A 240 -9.81 -9.79 18.95
C ALA A 240 -8.41 -9.45 18.43
N ALA A 241 -8.24 -9.32 17.11
CA ALA A 241 -6.97 -9.01 16.46
C ALA A 241 -6.75 -7.50 16.32
N VAL A 242 -5.54 -7.03 16.59
CA VAL A 242 -5.18 -5.58 16.58
C VAL A 242 -5.11 -5.01 15.16
N GLU A 243 -4.70 -5.83 14.21
CA GLU A 243 -4.35 -5.41 12.84
C GLU A 243 -5.52 -4.76 12.10
N GLY A 244 -6.74 -5.27 12.27
CA GLY A 244 -7.93 -4.71 11.65
C GLY A 244 -8.27 -3.31 12.16
N TYR A 245 -8.18 -3.11 13.47
CA TYR A 245 -8.42 -1.80 14.09
C TYR A 245 -7.33 -0.80 13.69
N THR A 246 -6.07 -1.22 13.72
CA THR A 246 -4.94 -0.37 13.30
C THR A 246 -5.11 0.06 11.84
N ALA A 247 -5.41 -0.87 10.94
CA ALA A 247 -5.64 -0.56 9.53
C ALA A 247 -6.80 0.42 9.32
N LYS A 248 -7.91 0.25 10.04
CA LYS A 248 -9.05 1.16 10.00
C LYS A 248 -8.69 2.56 10.49
N ALA A 249 -8.04 2.65 11.65
CA ALA A 249 -7.63 3.92 12.23
C ALA A 249 -6.58 4.66 11.36
N GLU A 250 -5.66 3.94 10.70
CA GLU A 250 -4.74 4.52 9.72
C GLU A 250 -5.47 5.10 8.50
N CYS A 251 -6.52 4.44 7.97
CA CYS A 251 -7.35 5.00 6.91
C CYS A 251 -8.07 6.27 7.37
N GLN A 252 -8.66 6.26 8.55
CA GLN A 252 -9.35 7.41 9.13
C GLN A 252 -8.37 8.58 9.37
N LEU A 253 -7.14 8.30 9.82
CA LEU A 253 -6.07 9.31 9.93
C LEU A 253 -5.75 9.97 8.58
N LEU A 254 -5.66 9.17 7.51
CA LEU A 254 -5.40 9.69 6.16
C LEU A 254 -6.53 10.62 5.67
N GLU A 255 -7.77 10.29 5.99
CA GLU A 255 -8.98 11.06 5.68
C GLU A 255 -9.19 12.26 6.63
N ASN A 256 -8.32 12.46 7.62
CA ASN A 256 -8.40 13.47 8.69
C ASN A 256 -9.60 13.26 9.65
N ASP A 257 -10.17 12.05 9.69
CA ASP A 257 -11.16 11.67 10.70
C ASP A 257 -10.46 11.22 11.98
N PHE A 258 -9.91 12.19 12.72
CA PHE A 258 -9.17 11.91 13.97
C PHE A 258 -10.08 11.38 15.07
N SER A 259 -11.33 11.81 15.09
CA SER A 259 -12.32 11.35 16.07
C SER A 259 -12.72 9.90 15.84
N GLY A 260 -12.95 9.53 14.58
CA GLY A 260 -13.20 8.15 14.20
C GLY A 260 -12.01 7.24 14.48
N ALA A 261 -10.79 7.70 14.17
CA ALA A 261 -9.56 6.97 14.47
C ALA A 261 -9.39 6.73 15.99
N ALA A 262 -9.65 7.75 16.82
CA ALA A 262 -9.63 7.60 18.27
C ALA A 262 -10.66 6.57 18.76
N ALA A 263 -11.91 6.70 18.33
CA ALA A 263 -12.97 5.74 18.69
C ALA A 263 -12.65 4.31 18.23
N THR A 264 -12.01 4.14 17.08
CA THR A 264 -11.57 2.82 16.58
C THR A 264 -10.50 2.22 17.50
N MET A 265 -9.51 3.01 17.94
CA MET A 265 -8.47 2.52 18.85
C MET A 265 -8.99 2.26 20.26
N GLU A 266 -9.93 3.05 20.75
CA GLU A 266 -10.63 2.78 22.04
C GLU A 266 -11.43 1.47 21.97
N ALA A 267 -12.15 1.24 20.87
CA ALA A 267 -12.83 -0.03 20.64
C ALA A 267 -11.84 -1.23 20.56
N ALA A 268 -10.64 -1.02 20.04
CA ALA A 268 -9.58 -2.02 20.05
C ALA A 268 -9.09 -2.32 21.47
N LEU A 269 -8.96 -1.30 22.33
CA LEU A 269 -8.61 -1.49 23.74
C LEU A 269 -9.66 -2.33 24.50
N ASP A 270 -10.92 -2.27 24.12
CA ASP A 270 -11.97 -3.10 24.73
C ASP A 270 -11.92 -4.55 24.22
N LYS A 271 -11.73 -4.76 22.91
CA LYS A 271 -11.97 -6.04 22.23
C LYS A 271 -10.72 -6.87 21.95
N ALA A 272 -9.59 -6.24 21.64
CA ALA A 272 -8.38 -6.97 21.29
C ALA A 272 -7.75 -7.66 22.51
N THR A 273 -7.10 -8.80 22.27
CA THR A 273 -6.42 -9.57 23.33
C THR A 273 -5.06 -9.00 23.70
N LYS A 274 -4.33 -8.43 22.72
CA LYS A 274 -2.98 -7.90 22.89
C LYS A 274 -3.04 -6.38 23.12
N LYS A 275 -3.28 -6.00 24.39
CA LYS A 275 -3.43 -4.58 24.77
C LYS A 275 -2.16 -3.77 24.55
N ASP A 276 -1.00 -4.35 24.77
CA ASP A 276 0.30 -3.76 24.51
C ASP A 276 0.45 -3.32 23.03
N GLU A 277 0.07 -4.20 22.10
CA GLU A 277 0.09 -3.87 20.66
C GLU A 277 -0.91 -2.75 20.31
N VAL A 278 -2.12 -2.74 20.93
CA VAL A 278 -3.10 -1.66 20.72
C VAL A 278 -2.56 -0.33 21.21
N HIS A 279 -2.03 -0.28 22.44
CA HIS A 279 -1.44 0.93 23.00
C HIS A 279 -0.29 1.46 22.14
N SER A 280 0.59 0.58 21.66
CA SER A 280 1.69 0.94 20.75
C SER A 280 1.18 1.50 19.40
N ALA A 281 0.17 0.84 18.79
CA ALA A 281 -0.44 1.32 17.55
C ALA A 281 -1.11 2.69 17.74
N TYR A 282 -1.80 2.88 18.87
CA TYR A 282 -2.45 4.15 19.21
C TYR A 282 -1.42 5.27 19.42
N ALA A 283 -0.35 5.00 20.18
CA ALA A 283 0.77 5.93 20.35
C ALA A 283 1.36 6.36 19.00
N LYS A 284 1.62 5.40 18.10
CA LYS A 284 2.12 5.67 16.76
C LYS A 284 1.18 6.54 15.93
N LEU A 285 -0.11 6.26 15.99
CA LEU A 285 -1.13 7.01 15.25
C LEU A 285 -1.17 8.49 15.69
N ILE A 286 -1.20 8.73 17.01
CA ILE A 286 -1.16 10.07 17.60
C ILE A 286 0.14 10.78 17.20
N TYR A 287 1.29 10.12 17.37
CA TYR A 287 2.59 10.65 17.00
C TYR A 287 2.64 11.08 15.53
N GLN A 288 2.18 10.22 14.61
CA GLN A 288 2.14 10.53 13.19
C GLN A 288 1.27 11.75 12.90
N LYS A 289 0.12 11.89 13.53
CA LYS A 289 -0.75 13.08 13.39
C LYS A 289 -0.04 14.33 13.88
N GLU A 290 0.57 14.28 15.06
CA GLU A 290 1.23 15.45 15.66
C GLU A 290 2.44 15.93 14.82
N ILE A 291 3.18 15.02 14.20
CA ILE A 291 4.35 15.36 13.36
C ILE A 291 3.95 15.76 11.93
N LEU A 292 3.07 14.99 11.28
CA LEU A 292 2.79 15.16 9.85
C LEU A 292 1.60 16.06 9.55
N LYS A 293 0.71 16.24 10.52
CA LYS A 293 -0.54 17.02 10.39
C LYS A 293 -0.71 18.00 11.58
N SER A 294 0.39 18.59 12.03
CA SER A 294 0.42 19.54 13.16
C SER A 294 -0.46 20.77 12.94
N ASN A 295 -0.69 21.17 11.68
CA ASN A 295 -1.58 22.26 11.30
C ASN A 295 -3.08 21.92 11.39
N GLN A 296 -3.44 20.67 11.73
CA GLN A 296 -4.82 20.22 11.91
C GLN A 296 -5.04 19.89 13.40
N PRO A 297 -5.59 20.81 14.19
CA PRO A 297 -5.71 20.60 15.63
C PRO A 297 -6.79 19.55 15.95
N TYR A 298 -6.48 18.67 16.90
CA TYR A 298 -7.43 17.75 17.53
C TYR A 298 -7.12 17.68 19.03
N ALA A 299 -7.93 18.31 19.85
CA ALA A 299 -7.64 18.57 21.26
C ALA A 299 -7.43 17.32 22.13
N ALA A 300 -7.98 16.15 21.70
CA ALA A 300 -7.82 14.90 22.44
C ALA A 300 -6.44 14.25 22.21
N TRP A 301 -5.68 14.68 21.21
CA TRP A 301 -4.37 14.13 20.87
C TRP A 301 -3.26 15.15 21.07
N SER A 302 -2.17 14.69 21.62
CA SER A 302 -0.92 15.44 21.82
C SER A 302 0.25 14.47 21.93
N LEU A 303 1.48 14.97 21.89
CA LEU A 303 2.66 14.14 22.14
C LEU A 303 2.69 13.59 23.58
N GLU A 304 2.06 14.26 24.56
CA GLU A 304 1.87 13.75 25.92
C GLU A 304 0.96 12.51 25.92
N LYS A 305 -0.17 12.58 25.19
CA LYS A 305 -1.07 11.43 25.06
C LYS A 305 -0.38 10.28 24.32
N ALA A 306 0.37 10.55 23.25
CA ALA A 306 1.16 9.54 22.55
C ALA A 306 2.15 8.85 23.48
N LEU A 307 2.86 9.62 24.32
CA LEU A 307 3.81 9.07 25.30
C LEU A 307 3.09 8.21 26.34
N ALA A 308 1.95 8.66 26.86
CA ALA A 308 1.17 7.90 27.83
C ALA A 308 0.72 6.54 27.28
N GLU A 309 0.32 6.49 26.01
CA GLU A 309 -0.02 5.24 25.33
C GLU A 309 1.22 4.34 25.14
N ALA A 310 2.36 4.89 24.72
CA ALA A 310 3.60 4.13 24.59
C ALA A 310 4.12 3.57 25.93
N GLU A 311 3.92 4.34 27.03
CA GLU A 311 4.21 3.88 28.39
C GLU A 311 3.23 2.79 28.85
N ALA A 312 1.96 2.88 28.45
CA ALA A 312 0.97 1.83 28.69
C ALA A 312 1.37 0.50 27.99
N ALA A 313 1.79 0.59 26.71
CA ALA A 313 2.29 -0.58 25.99
C ALA A 313 3.45 -1.27 26.75
N TYR A 314 4.40 -0.48 27.24
CA TYR A 314 5.54 -1.03 27.98
C TYR A 314 5.15 -1.60 29.36
N ARG A 315 4.14 -1.03 30.02
CA ARG A 315 3.64 -1.58 31.31
C ARG A 315 2.96 -2.94 31.14
N GLU A 316 2.19 -3.10 30.05
CA GLU A 316 1.53 -4.36 29.72
C GLU A 316 2.56 -5.43 29.32
N ASN A 317 3.58 -5.05 28.56
CA ASN A 317 4.59 -5.97 28.06
C ASN A 317 5.94 -5.23 27.91
N PRO A 318 6.93 -5.46 28.81
CA PRO A 318 8.15 -4.66 28.87
C PRO A 318 9.17 -5.01 27.77
N LEU A 319 8.76 -4.86 26.50
CA LEU A 319 9.62 -5.07 25.35
C LEU A 319 10.48 -3.82 25.05
N PRO A 320 11.76 -3.98 24.73
CA PRO A 320 12.64 -2.87 24.34
C PRO A 320 12.11 -2.04 23.16
N PHE A 321 11.32 -2.63 22.29
CA PHE A 321 10.65 -1.94 21.18
C PHE A 321 9.73 -0.79 21.65
N TYR A 322 8.99 -0.98 22.75
CA TYR A 322 8.12 0.09 23.28
C TYR A 322 8.91 1.21 23.94
N LEU A 323 10.09 0.93 24.51
CA LEU A 323 11.02 1.97 24.97
C LEU A 323 11.59 2.79 23.81
N HIS A 324 11.88 2.14 22.68
CA HIS A 324 12.30 2.84 21.47
C HIS A 324 11.23 3.81 20.99
N GLN A 325 9.98 3.37 20.93
CA GLN A 325 8.84 4.24 20.58
C GLN A 325 8.69 5.42 21.55
N GLN A 326 8.83 5.20 22.87
CA GLN A 326 8.84 6.27 23.85
C GLN A 326 9.95 7.28 23.58
N ALA A 327 11.18 6.81 23.31
CA ALA A 327 12.32 7.68 23.03
C ALA A 327 12.08 8.57 21.80
N GLN A 328 11.48 8.04 20.73
CA GLN A 328 11.10 8.82 19.54
C GLN A 328 10.07 9.91 19.86
N ILE A 329 9.08 9.63 20.70
CA ILE A 329 8.08 10.61 21.13
C ILE A 329 8.73 11.67 22.05
N ILE A 330 9.60 11.24 22.96
CA ILE A 330 10.35 12.13 23.88
C ILE A 330 11.27 13.06 23.08
N PHE A 331 11.93 12.56 22.04
CA PHE A 331 12.71 13.37 21.10
C PHE A 331 11.84 14.43 20.42
N ALA A 332 10.65 14.07 19.93
CA ALA A 332 9.72 15.00 19.30
C ALA A 332 9.21 16.07 20.29
N ARG A 333 9.14 15.76 21.57
CA ARG A 333 8.87 16.72 22.65
C ARG A 333 10.07 17.58 23.03
N GLN A 334 11.20 17.45 22.32
CA GLN A 334 12.45 18.19 22.51
C GLN A 334 13.17 17.91 23.86
N ASP A 335 12.82 16.83 24.55
CA ASP A 335 13.60 16.34 25.71
C ASP A 335 14.74 15.44 25.22
N TYR A 336 15.71 16.07 24.55
CA TYR A 336 16.78 15.38 23.83
C TYR A 336 17.70 14.58 24.76
N GLN A 337 17.93 15.06 25.99
CA GLN A 337 18.77 14.31 26.93
C GLN A 337 18.10 13.01 27.37
N LYS A 338 16.82 13.05 27.73
CA LYS A 338 16.06 11.85 28.12
C LYS A 338 15.95 10.86 26.97
N ALA A 339 15.68 11.35 25.74
CA ALA A 339 15.65 10.51 24.55
C ALA A 339 17.01 9.83 24.30
N TYR A 340 18.11 10.59 24.38
CA TYR A 340 19.48 10.08 24.25
C TYR A 340 19.77 8.95 25.23
N ASP A 341 19.45 9.15 26.52
CA ASP A 341 19.71 8.16 27.57
C ASP A 341 19.00 6.83 27.28
N ILE A 342 17.76 6.90 26.77
CA ILE A 342 16.98 5.71 26.38
C ILE A 342 17.59 5.06 25.14
N PHE A 343 17.87 5.81 24.05
CA PHE A 343 18.47 5.24 22.84
C PHE A 343 19.80 4.53 23.16
N ILE A 344 20.68 5.16 23.94
CA ILE A 344 21.95 4.54 24.36
C ILE A 344 21.73 3.32 25.28
N GLY A 345 20.72 3.36 26.15
CA GLY A 345 20.32 2.22 26.95
C GLY A 345 19.91 1.04 26.06
N LEU A 346 19.15 1.30 25.00
CA LEU A 346 18.68 0.27 24.06
C LEU A 346 19.81 -0.36 23.23
N THR A 347 20.93 0.33 22.99
CA THR A 347 22.10 -0.27 22.32
C THR A 347 22.73 -1.43 23.10
N LYS A 348 22.37 -1.62 24.36
CA LYS A 348 22.81 -2.72 25.23
C LYS A 348 21.83 -3.89 25.25
N THR A 349 20.73 -3.81 24.51
CA THR A 349 19.70 -4.84 24.39
C THR A 349 19.83 -5.61 23.07
N ASN A 350 18.92 -6.56 22.85
CA ASN A 350 18.80 -7.31 21.59
C ASN A 350 18.31 -6.44 20.41
N LEU A 351 17.86 -5.21 20.64
CA LEU A 351 17.52 -4.24 19.59
C LEU A 351 18.73 -3.50 19.02
N ARG A 352 19.95 -3.75 19.51
CA ARG A 352 21.15 -3.06 19.04
C ARG A 352 21.26 -3.08 17.52
N ASN A 353 21.21 -1.89 16.91
CA ASN A 353 21.37 -1.69 15.48
C ASN A 353 21.93 -0.28 15.19
N GLY A 354 22.19 0.04 13.92
CA GLY A 354 22.73 1.35 13.52
C GLY A 354 21.75 2.51 13.78
N GLU A 355 20.46 2.26 13.71
CA GLU A 355 19.42 3.29 13.90
C GLU A 355 19.47 3.89 15.30
N LEU A 356 19.59 3.07 16.35
CA LEU A 356 19.67 3.56 17.73
C LEU A 356 20.85 4.51 17.97
N PHE A 357 22.02 4.21 17.38
CA PHE A 357 23.17 5.11 17.46
C PHE A 357 22.97 6.39 16.66
N TYR A 358 22.29 6.29 15.51
CA TYR A 358 21.96 7.43 14.69
C TYR A 358 20.96 8.36 15.40
N GLU A 359 19.90 7.82 15.99
CA GLU A 359 18.93 8.60 16.79
C GLU A 359 19.60 9.25 18.02
N ALA A 360 20.54 8.55 18.67
CA ALA A 360 21.37 9.13 19.73
C ALA A 360 22.25 10.27 19.20
N ALA A 361 22.82 10.13 18.00
CA ALA A 361 23.58 11.21 17.35
C ALA A 361 22.70 12.42 17.06
N GLN A 362 21.47 12.21 16.58
CA GLN A 362 20.50 13.29 16.36
C GLN A 362 20.16 14.03 17.66
N CYS A 363 20.00 13.33 18.78
CA CYS A 363 19.83 13.98 20.09
C CYS A 363 21.01 14.88 20.42
N LYS A 364 22.25 14.39 20.23
CA LYS A 364 23.47 15.17 20.47
C LYS A 364 23.57 16.39 19.55
N THR A 365 23.17 16.26 18.29
CA THR A 365 23.09 17.38 17.33
C THR A 365 22.14 18.46 17.83
N GLN A 366 20.92 18.09 18.28
CA GLN A 366 19.93 19.03 18.81
C GLN A 366 20.42 19.70 20.10
N MET A 367 21.18 19.00 20.92
CA MET A 367 21.82 19.56 22.13
C MET A 367 23.06 20.41 21.82
N LYS A 368 23.46 20.54 20.55
CA LYS A 368 24.67 21.25 20.11
C LYS A 368 25.95 20.72 20.78
N ALA A 369 26.02 19.41 20.96
CA ALA A 369 27.18 18.75 21.53
C ALA A 369 28.42 18.91 20.61
N PRO A 370 29.65 18.71 21.13
CA PRO A 370 30.85 18.72 20.31
C PRO A 370 30.73 17.74 19.13
N HIS A 371 31.17 18.17 17.96
CA HIS A 371 31.04 17.36 16.74
C HIS A 371 31.73 15.98 16.86
N THR A 372 32.77 15.90 17.66
CA THR A 372 33.51 14.63 17.93
C THR A 372 32.63 13.60 18.63
N GLU A 373 31.71 14.00 19.50
CA GLU A 373 30.74 13.10 20.14
C GLU A 373 29.71 12.61 19.13
N ILE A 374 29.23 13.49 18.25
CA ILE A 374 28.25 13.15 17.21
C ILE A 374 28.88 12.17 16.22
N VAL A 375 30.10 12.45 15.75
CA VAL A 375 30.86 11.57 14.84
C VAL A 375 31.08 10.19 15.46
N ALA A 376 31.45 10.09 16.73
CA ALA A 376 31.65 8.81 17.41
C ALA A 376 30.39 7.94 17.46
N LEU A 377 29.23 8.56 17.60
CA LEU A 377 27.93 7.87 17.52
C LEU A 377 27.63 7.42 16.10
N LEU A 378 27.90 8.24 15.10
CA LEU A 378 27.71 7.89 13.70
C LEU A 378 28.69 6.79 13.24
N ASP A 379 29.92 6.77 13.75
CA ASP A 379 30.86 5.65 13.58
C ASP A 379 30.28 4.36 14.16
N SER A 380 29.66 4.44 15.34
CA SER A 380 28.98 3.31 15.97
C SER A 380 27.76 2.84 15.17
N ALA A 381 27.00 3.76 14.56
CA ALA A 381 25.87 3.45 13.70
C ALA A 381 26.32 2.68 12.44
N ILE A 382 27.41 3.14 11.81
CA ILE A 382 28.01 2.49 10.63
C ILE A 382 28.55 1.09 11.00
N ALA A 383 29.25 0.97 12.13
CA ALA A 383 29.79 -0.29 12.60
C ALA A 383 28.71 -1.32 12.99
N ALA A 384 27.55 -0.85 13.49
CA ALA A 384 26.41 -1.69 13.83
C ALA A 384 25.51 -2.04 12.62
N SER A 385 25.83 -1.54 11.43
CA SER A 385 25.11 -1.85 10.18
C SER A 385 25.61 -3.18 9.59
N PRO A 386 24.80 -3.83 8.71
CA PRO A 386 25.22 -5.04 8.01
C PRO A 386 26.54 -4.86 7.25
N GLN A 387 27.41 -5.87 7.30
CA GLN A 387 28.69 -5.87 6.60
C GLN A 387 28.71 -6.95 5.49
N PRO A 388 29.25 -6.68 4.28
CA PRO A 388 29.80 -5.39 3.85
C PRO A 388 28.74 -4.29 3.86
N LEU A 389 29.17 -3.04 4.12
CA LEU A 389 28.26 -1.91 4.21
C LEU A 389 27.45 -1.77 2.90
N ASN A 390 26.16 -1.57 3.03
CA ASN A 390 25.21 -1.48 1.92
C ASN A 390 24.27 -0.26 2.06
N ALA A 391 23.27 -0.15 1.23
CA ALA A 391 22.33 0.97 1.23
C ALA A 391 21.60 1.19 2.58
N VAL A 392 21.52 0.19 3.48
CA VAL A 392 20.93 0.35 4.81
C VAL A 392 21.80 1.26 5.69
N GLY A 393 23.13 1.18 5.55
CA GLY A 393 24.05 2.03 6.28
C GLY A 393 24.33 3.39 5.61
N ALA A 394 23.87 3.59 4.37
CA ALA A 394 24.13 4.82 3.63
C ALA A 394 23.68 6.10 4.34
N PRO A 395 22.49 6.17 5.01
CA PRO A 395 22.07 7.36 5.74
C PRO A 395 23.05 7.77 6.85
N TYR A 396 23.71 6.82 7.50
CA TYR A 396 24.63 7.10 8.59
C TYR A 396 25.96 7.65 8.06
N VAL A 397 26.41 7.16 6.90
CA VAL A 397 27.59 7.70 6.19
C VAL A 397 27.31 9.12 5.72
N LEU A 398 26.11 9.38 5.14
CA LEU A 398 25.69 10.71 4.73
C LEU A 398 25.68 11.68 5.92
N ALA A 399 25.09 11.25 7.05
CA ALA A 399 25.04 12.08 8.26
C ALA A 399 26.45 12.40 8.79
N ARG A 400 27.37 11.44 8.81
CA ARG A 400 28.75 11.67 9.23
C ARG A 400 29.48 12.61 8.27
N GLY A 401 29.31 12.43 6.96
CA GLY A 401 29.83 13.34 5.95
C GLY A 401 29.32 14.77 6.13
N SER A 402 28.02 14.92 6.43
CA SER A 402 27.42 16.24 6.71
C SER A 402 27.96 16.86 7.99
N GLU A 403 28.19 16.08 9.03
CA GLU A 403 28.81 16.55 10.26
C GLU A 403 30.26 17.01 10.02
N TYR A 404 31.06 16.26 9.27
CA TYR A 404 32.39 16.70 8.85
C TYR A 404 32.36 17.96 7.99
N PHE A 405 31.38 18.10 7.09
CA PHE A 405 31.21 19.28 6.28
C PHE A 405 30.93 20.53 7.16
N ASN A 406 30.02 20.42 8.11
CA ASN A 406 29.67 21.48 9.04
C ASN A 406 30.84 21.88 9.95
N ALA A 407 31.69 20.92 10.30
CA ALA A 407 32.91 21.14 11.08
C ALA A 407 34.10 21.70 10.26
N GLY A 408 33.94 21.86 8.92
CA GLY A 408 35.01 22.30 8.03
C GLY A 408 36.04 21.22 7.67
N GLU A 409 35.80 19.97 8.03
CA GLU A 409 36.66 18.81 7.73
C GLU A 409 36.37 18.26 6.32
N PHE A 410 36.46 19.11 5.31
CA PHE A 410 35.96 18.87 3.95
C PHE A 410 36.54 17.61 3.29
N ARG A 411 37.80 17.25 3.56
CA ARG A 411 38.38 15.99 3.01
C ARG A 411 37.66 14.75 3.51
N LYS A 412 37.34 14.70 4.81
CA LYS A 412 36.56 13.60 5.39
C LYS A 412 35.13 13.60 4.88
N ALA A 413 34.52 14.79 4.77
CA ALA A 413 33.18 14.95 4.19
C ALA A 413 33.09 14.39 2.78
N VAL A 414 34.03 14.75 1.89
CA VAL A 414 34.07 14.23 0.50
C VAL A 414 34.27 12.72 0.47
N THR A 415 35.09 12.16 1.38
CA THR A 415 35.28 10.71 1.48
C THR A 415 33.95 10.01 1.80
N ASP A 416 33.21 10.50 2.78
CA ASP A 416 31.92 9.94 3.19
C ASP A 416 30.85 10.15 2.11
N PHE A 417 30.79 11.32 1.49
CA PHE A 417 29.86 11.58 0.38
C PHE A 417 30.11 10.67 -0.82
N ASN A 418 31.39 10.39 -1.15
CA ASN A 418 31.73 9.42 -2.19
C ASN A 418 31.30 8.00 -1.83
N GLN A 419 31.48 7.61 -0.57
CA GLN A 419 31.00 6.31 -0.09
C GLN A 419 29.47 6.23 -0.13
N TYR A 420 28.77 7.27 0.28
CA TYR A 420 27.30 7.35 0.18
C TYR A 420 26.82 7.18 -1.27
N ASP A 421 27.41 7.93 -2.22
CA ASP A 421 27.06 7.86 -3.65
C ASP A 421 27.26 6.44 -4.19
N SER A 422 28.36 5.78 -3.79
CA SER A 422 28.64 4.38 -4.14
C SER A 422 27.60 3.41 -3.56
N LEU A 423 27.22 3.57 -2.29
CA LEU A 423 26.22 2.72 -1.61
C LEU A 423 24.80 2.91 -2.19
N MET A 424 24.52 4.08 -2.75
CA MET A 424 23.23 4.43 -3.35
C MET A 424 23.14 4.15 -4.85
N GLN A 425 24.16 3.51 -5.44
CA GLN A 425 24.17 3.22 -6.87
C GLN A 425 22.88 2.52 -7.33
N GLY A 426 22.25 3.08 -8.38
CA GLY A 426 20.97 2.60 -8.90
C GLY A 426 19.73 3.04 -8.11
N ARG A 427 19.90 3.90 -7.10
CA ARG A 427 18.82 4.49 -6.31
C ARG A 427 18.76 6.02 -6.53
N PRO A 428 17.60 6.66 -6.33
CA PRO A 428 17.50 8.10 -6.48
C PRO A 428 18.32 8.82 -5.40
N ILE A 429 19.09 9.83 -5.83
CA ILE A 429 19.84 10.76 -4.98
C ILE A 429 19.34 12.17 -5.31
N SER A 430 19.21 13.05 -4.32
CA SER A 430 18.70 14.41 -4.51
C SER A 430 19.75 15.33 -5.15
N SER A 431 19.29 16.39 -5.83
CA SER A 431 20.13 17.46 -6.34
C SER A 431 20.93 18.16 -5.22
N GLU A 432 20.32 18.32 -4.05
CA GLU A 432 20.93 18.95 -2.87
C GLU A 432 22.17 18.20 -2.37
N PHE A 433 22.19 16.86 -2.47
CA PHE A 433 23.36 16.07 -2.14
C PHE A 433 24.55 16.42 -3.03
N TYR A 434 24.37 16.44 -4.35
CA TYR A 434 25.44 16.79 -5.29
C TYR A 434 25.91 18.24 -5.10
N TYR A 435 24.99 19.15 -4.82
CA TYR A 435 25.31 20.55 -4.52
C TYR A 435 26.12 20.68 -3.22
N THR A 436 25.80 19.90 -2.19
CA THR A 436 26.56 19.90 -0.93
C THR A 436 27.96 19.31 -1.11
N ARG A 437 28.09 18.22 -1.89
CA ARG A 437 29.41 17.62 -2.17
C ARG A 437 30.26 18.56 -3.03
N GLU A 438 29.68 19.19 -4.03
CA GLU A 438 30.33 20.24 -4.82
C GLU A 438 30.97 21.31 -3.93
N LYS A 439 30.25 21.86 -2.95
CA LYS A 439 30.79 22.85 -2.01
C LYS A 439 31.97 22.32 -1.22
N ALA A 440 31.92 21.06 -0.77
CA ALA A 440 33.03 20.43 -0.07
C ALA A 440 34.25 20.24 -0.99
N GLU A 441 34.04 19.79 -2.22
CA GLU A 441 35.06 19.57 -3.23
C GLU A 441 35.78 20.88 -3.61
N MET A 442 35.02 21.99 -3.69
CA MET A 442 35.57 23.33 -3.91
C MET A 442 36.56 23.73 -2.81
N GLN A 443 36.24 23.43 -1.53
CA GLN A 443 37.14 23.77 -0.39
C GLN A 443 38.47 23.01 -0.45
N ILE A 444 38.47 21.81 -1.02
CA ILE A 444 39.68 20.98 -1.16
C ILE A 444 40.30 21.05 -2.56
N ARG A 445 39.83 21.98 -3.40
CA ARG A 445 40.32 22.25 -4.76
C ARG A 445 40.13 21.09 -5.74
N GLN A 446 39.13 20.25 -5.52
CA GLN A 446 38.72 19.20 -6.47
C GLN A 446 37.74 19.75 -7.52
N TYR A 447 38.20 20.68 -8.28
CA TYR A 447 37.38 21.54 -9.17
C TYR A 447 36.64 20.76 -10.27
N GLN A 448 37.30 19.75 -10.87
CA GLN A 448 36.66 18.97 -11.92
C GLN A 448 35.50 18.12 -11.35
N GLN A 449 35.68 17.58 -10.16
CA GLN A 449 34.64 16.85 -9.45
C GLN A 449 33.48 17.77 -9.10
N ALA A 450 33.78 18.97 -8.57
CA ALA A 450 32.80 19.99 -8.29
C ALA A 450 31.95 20.36 -9.54
N LEU A 451 32.62 20.53 -10.71
CA LEU A 451 31.91 20.79 -11.97
C LEU A 451 31.02 19.60 -12.40
N ASN A 452 31.48 18.37 -12.18
CA ASN A 452 30.68 17.19 -12.46
C ASN A 452 29.44 17.12 -11.57
N ASP A 453 29.61 17.45 -10.29
CA ASP A 453 28.51 17.40 -9.31
C ASP A 453 27.46 18.49 -9.54
N ILE A 454 27.89 19.72 -9.82
CA ILE A 454 26.92 20.78 -10.15
C ILE A 454 26.15 20.44 -11.44
N ASN A 455 26.79 19.79 -12.42
CA ASN A 455 26.10 19.32 -13.62
C ASN A 455 25.06 18.22 -13.28
N ARG A 456 25.38 17.29 -12.37
CA ARG A 456 24.43 16.27 -11.90
C ARG A 456 23.26 16.91 -11.15
N ALA A 457 23.54 17.88 -10.26
CA ALA A 457 22.52 18.62 -9.55
C ALA A 457 21.53 19.31 -10.51
N ILE A 458 22.04 19.97 -11.54
CA ILE A 458 21.23 20.63 -12.58
C ILE A 458 20.41 19.62 -13.39
N LEU A 459 20.93 18.44 -13.68
CA LEU A 459 20.15 17.40 -14.38
C LEU A 459 18.91 16.95 -13.58
N LEU A 460 19.01 16.99 -12.26
CA LEU A 460 17.94 16.59 -11.33
C LEU A 460 16.98 17.74 -11.00
N ASP A 461 17.48 18.99 -11.05
CA ASP A 461 16.71 20.19 -10.70
C ASP A 461 17.11 21.34 -11.65
N ARG A 462 16.56 21.30 -12.88
CA ARG A 462 16.94 22.20 -13.96
C ARG A 462 16.47 23.63 -13.78
N ASP A 463 15.39 23.81 -13.05
CA ASP A 463 14.73 25.10 -12.87
C ASP A 463 15.23 25.86 -11.63
N ASN A 464 16.27 25.37 -10.98
CA ASN A 464 16.87 25.99 -9.80
C ASN A 464 17.96 27.01 -10.20
N PRO A 465 17.69 28.32 -10.08
CA PRO A 465 18.63 29.36 -10.49
C PRO A 465 19.94 29.33 -9.70
N THR A 466 19.91 28.89 -8.44
CA THR A 466 21.11 28.81 -7.58
C THR A 466 22.14 27.84 -8.16
N LEU A 467 21.73 26.70 -8.71
CA LEU A 467 22.64 25.73 -9.32
C LEU A 467 23.31 26.29 -10.59
N TRP A 468 22.57 27.06 -11.36
CA TRP A 468 23.13 27.72 -12.55
C TRP A 468 24.08 28.88 -12.20
N ALA A 469 23.78 29.62 -11.12
CA ALA A 469 24.69 30.63 -10.58
C ALA A 469 26.01 29.99 -10.11
N GLU A 470 25.93 28.90 -9.36
CA GLU A 470 27.12 28.19 -8.89
C GLU A 470 27.95 27.65 -10.05
N LYS A 471 27.31 27.06 -11.06
CA LYS A 471 27.98 26.61 -12.27
C LYS A 471 28.68 27.80 -13.01
N ALA A 472 28.04 28.95 -13.08
CA ALA A 472 28.65 30.17 -13.67
C ALA A 472 29.87 30.63 -12.86
N SER A 473 29.78 30.60 -11.52
CA SER A 473 30.86 30.92 -10.58
C SER A 473 32.06 29.98 -10.79
N LEU A 474 31.83 28.67 -10.94
CA LEU A 474 32.86 27.67 -11.24
C LEU A 474 33.55 27.97 -12.59
N HIS A 475 32.77 28.19 -13.64
CA HIS A 475 33.32 28.53 -14.97
C HIS A 475 34.15 29.81 -14.94
N LEU A 476 33.75 30.85 -14.19
CA LEU A 476 34.56 32.04 -13.98
C LEU A 476 35.90 31.75 -13.32
N ARG A 477 35.94 30.88 -12.28
CA ARG A 477 37.17 30.48 -11.59
C ARG A 477 38.14 29.73 -12.51
N PHE A 478 37.60 29.02 -13.51
CA PHE A 478 38.40 28.32 -14.55
C PHE A 478 38.73 29.18 -15.76
N ASN A 479 38.34 30.44 -15.75
CA ASN A 479 38.47 31.35 -16.89
C ASN A 479 37.75 30.83 -18.16
N GLN A 480 36.68 30.03 -17.98
CA GLN A 480 35.80 29.54 -19.05
C GLN A 480 34.67 30.55 -19.28
N LEU A 481 35.04 31.71 -19.85
CA LEU A 481 34.16 32.89 -19.86
C LEU A 481 32.87 32.68 -20.66
N GLU A 482 32.91 31.95 -21.80
CA GLU A 482 31.74 31.63 -22.60
C GLU A 482 30.72 30.78 -21.82
N ASP A 483 31.20 29.77 -21.13
CA ASP A 483 30.32 28.86 -20.36
C ASP A 483 29.79 29.51 -19.08
N ALA A 484 30.58 30.42 -18.51
CA ALA A 484 30.12 31.28 -17.42
C ALA A 484 28.96 32.17 -17.85
N ILE A 485 29.09 32.83 -19.03
CA ILE A 485 28.05 33.69 -19.61
C ILE A 485 26.78 32.86 -19.88
N LYS A 486 26.90 31.69 -20.53
CA LYS A 486 25.75 30.81 -20.78
C LYS A 486 25.02 30.44 -19.48
N SER A 487 25.76 29.98 -18.48
CA SER A 487 25.18 29.54 -17.20
C SER A 487 24.52 30.72 -16.46
N ALA A 488 25.19 31.88 -16.40
CA ALA A 488 24.63 33.07 -15.77
C ALA A 488 23.39 33.61 -16.52
N THR A 489 23.37 33.50 -17.86
CA THR A 489 22.21 33.87 -18.68
C THR A 489 21.00 32.97 -18.35
N VAL A 490 21.19 31.66 -18.25
CA VAL A 490 20.12 30.75 -17.85
C VAL A 490 19.62 31.11 -16.46
N CYS A 491 20.53 31.35 -15.50
CA CYS A 491 20.18 31.75 -14.14
C CYS A 491 19.27 33.00 -14.14
N THR A 492 19.64 34.07 -14.88
CA THR A 492 18.86 35.32 -14.94
C THR A 492 17.53 35.17 -15.71
N GLN A 493 17.42 34.17 -16.60
CA GLN A 493 16.17 33.84 -17.30
C GLN A 493 15.20 33.08 -16.38
N LEU A 494 15.70 32.16 -15.56
CA LEU A 494 14.91 31.41 -14.61
C LEU A 494 14.38 32.30 -13.48
N GLU A 495 15.24 33.19 -12.96
CA GLU A 495 14.87 34.10 -11.87
C GLU A 495 15.35 35.53 -12.20
N PRO A 496 14.50 36.35 -12.85
CA PRO A 496 14.86 37.72 -13.26
C PRO A 496 15.18 38.68 -12.11
N ASN A 497 14.84 38.35 -10.88
CA ASN A 497 15.15 39.15 -9.72
C ASN A 497 16.34 38.63 -8.89
N TYR A 498 17.05 37.59 -9.40
CA TYR A 498 18.19 37.03 -8.72
C TYR A 498 19.48 37.79 -8.99
N ALA A 499 19.83 38.74 -8.12
CA ALA A 499 20.92 39.67 -8.30
C ALA A 499 22.28 39.01 -8.53
N ASP A 500 22.59 37.88 -7.85
CA ASP A 500 23.81 37.09 -8.04
C ASP A 500 24.03 36.67 -9.51
N GLY A 501 22.94 36.23 -10.18
CA GLY A 501 23.00 35.85 -11.59
C GLY A 501 23.52 36.99 -12.47
N TYR A 502 23.07 38.22 -12.21
CA TYR A 502 23.51 39.39 -12.95
C TYR A 502 24.94 39.84 -12.58
N ILE A 503 25.37 39.66 -11.32
CA ILE A 503 26.78 39.88 -10.95
C ILE A 503 27.69 38.94 -11.75
N LEU A 504 27.36 37.63 -11.76
CA LEU A 504 28.14 36.62 -12.47
C LEU A 504 28.16 36.87 -13.98
N LEU A 505 27.02 37.22 -14.58
CA LEU A 505 26.91 37.59 -15.99
C LEU A 505 27.77 38.82 -16.30
N GLY A 506 27.66 39.85 -15.50
CA GLY A 506 28.39 41.08 -15.65
C GLY A 506 29.90 40.90 -15.57
N VAL A 507 30.37 40.19 -14.53
CA VAL A 507 31.79 39.88 -14.33
C VAL A 507 32.33 39.04 -15.50
N ALA A 508 31.58 38.02 -15.98
CA ALA A 508 31.98 37.19 -17.12
C ALA A 508 32.08 38.01 -18.41
N GLN A 509 31.11 38.87 -18.68
CA GLN A 509 31.11 39.75 -19.86
C GLN A 509 32.27 40.76 -19.81
N MET A 510 32.52 41.39 -18.64
CA MET A 510 33.66 42.30 -18.46
C MET A 510 34.99 41.60 -18.65
N ALA A 511 35.18 40.40 -18.10
CA ALA A 511 36.38 39.60 -18.27
C ALA A 511 36.61 39.22 -19.74
N LYS A 512 35.52 38.99 -20.50
CA LYS A 512 35.56 38.72 -21.95
C LYS A 512 35.74 39.98 -22.81
N LYS A 513 35.87 41.16 -22.20
CA LYS A 513 35.99 42.49 -22.85
C LYS A 513 34.70 42.97 -23.54
N ASN A 514 33.56 42.38 -23.25
CA ASN A 514 32.23 42.83 -23.71
C ASN A 514 31.69 43.90 -22.75
N LYS A 515 32.33 45.09 -22.77
CA LYS A 515 32.13 46.14 -21.76
C LYS A 515 30.66 46.58 -21.65
N SER A 516 29.98 46.81 -22.77
CA SER A 516 28.58 47.28 -22.82
C SER A 516 27.63 46.30 -22.12
N GLU A 517 27.72 45.00 -22.45
CA GLU A 517 26.85 43.95 -21.85
C GLU A 517 27.20 43.70 -20.38
N GLY A 518 28.49 43.80 -20.03
CA GLY A 518 28.95 43.68 -18.66
C GLY A 518 28.42 44.81 -17.76
N GLU A 519 28.52 46.07 -18.21
CA GLU A 519 27.96 47.24 -17.52
C GLU A 519 26.45 47.12 -17.33
N LYS A 520 25.72 46.72 -18.37
CA LYS A 520 24.27 46.53 -18.34
C LYS A 520 23.86 45.50 -17.27
N ALA A 521 24.53 44.34 -17.23
CA ALA A 521 24.27 43.32 -16.25
C ALA A 521 24.58 43.78 -14.81
N LEU A 522 25.72 44.43 -14.58
CA LEU A 522 26.09 44.96 -13.27
C LEU A 522 25.15 46.08 -12.81
N LEU A 523 24.69 46.95 -13.71
CA LEU A 523 23.67 47.95 -13.36
C LEU A 523 22.35 47.30 -12.96
N LYS A 524 21.95 46.21 -13.62
CA LYS A 524 20.77 45.45 -13.25
C LYS A 524 20.93 44.80 -11.87
N ALA A 525 22.09 44.22 -11.55
CA ALA A 525 22.37 43.70 -10.21
C ALA A 525 22.27 44.82 -9.15
N LYS A 526 22.77 46.02 -9.46
CA LYS A 526 22.65 47.19 -8.58
C LYS A 526 21.19 47.63 -8.36
N GLU A 527 20.38 47.66 -9.42
CA GLU A 527 18.93 47.92 -9.31
C GLU A 527 18.23 46.91 -8.41
N LEU A 528 18.67 45.66 -8.40
CA LEU A 528 18.19 44.60 -7.52
C LEU A 528 18.77 44.67 -6.10
N GLY A 529 19.57 45.68 -5.78
CA GLY A 529 20.10 45.95 -4.48
C GLY A 529 21.42 45.28 -4.11
N ASP A 530 22.13 44.69 -5.06
CA ASP A 530 23.44 44.08 -4.80
C ASP A 530 24.58 45.10 -4.74
N LEU A 531 25.12 45.32 -3.56
CA LEU A 531 26.19 46.33 -3.33
C LEU A 531 27.51 45.98 -4.02
N ARG A 532 27.77 44.72 -4.32
CA ARG A 532 28.99 44.27 -5.03
C ARG A 532 29.08 44.83 -6.45
N ALA A 533 27.92 45.14 -7.04
CA ALA A 533 27.87 45.70 -8.40
C ALA A 533 28.69 46.98 -8.55
N ASP A 534 28.66 47.88 -7.55
CA ASP A 534 29.44 49.15 -7.57
C ASP A 534 30.96 48.89 -7.53
N GLU A 535 31.41 47.88 -6.81
CA GLU A 535 32.81 47.49 -6.74
C GLU A 535 33.31 46.98 -8.09
N TYR A 536 32.51 46.10 -8.74
CA TYR A 536 32.86 45.56 -10.07
C TYR A 536 32.81 46.63 -11.14
N LEU A 537 31.83 47.54 -11.13
CA LEU A 537 31.76 48.66 -12.04
C LEU A 537 32.98 49.59 -11.94
N LYS A 538 33.51 49.81 -10.73
CA LYS A 538 34.74 50.60 -10.51
C LYS A 538 35.99 49.84 -10.98
N LYS A 539 36.05 48.53 -10.77
CA LYS A 539 37.20 47.67 -11.10
C LYS A 539 37.44 47.57 -12.61
N TYR A 540 36.38 47.64 -13.41
CA TYR A 540 36.46 47.46 -14.87
C TYR A 540 36.32 48.78 -15.66
N LYS A 541 36.25 49.95 -14.98
CA LYS A 541 36.37 51.25 -15.60
C LYS A 541 37.79 51.46 -16.11
#